data_764f826c9a2f5d8b7ba3ed3674f3749a
#
_entry.id   764f826c9a2f5d8b7ba3ed3674f3749a
#
_cell.length_a   1.000
_cell.length_b   1.000
_cell.length_c   1.000
_cell.angle_alpha   90.00
_cell.angle_beta   90.00
_cell.angle_gamma   90.00
#
_symmetry.space_group_name_H-M   'P 1'
#
loop_
_entity.id
_entity.type
_entity.pdbx_description
1 polymer ?
#
loop_
_entity_poly.entity_id
_entity_poly.type
_entity_poly.pdbx_seq_one_letter_code
_entity_poly.pdbx_strand_id
1 'polypeptide(L)'
;GSEMCIRDRIWAVSALCLISTFHALDYRTPETVNKILFSGEVMPLKALKNFRSHLPNAKYVNLYGPTEITCNCTYHILDNDCDYADGIPIGKPFPNEDVILLDENNNRISEVGKVGEICVRGTALALGYYSNPEQNAKAFVQNPLNSHYPELIYRTGDLARYNENGELVFSGRKDFQIKYMGHRIELEEIEREMSAVDGVEQCCCIFDEKKSRLKGFFVGSIEKDELATSMSRDLPAFMIPGVIRKVDEMPLTKNGKIDRKKLAEIAGGRRK
;
A
#
# COMPACT_ATOMS: atom_id res chain seq x y z
N GLY A 1 -14.39 -18.32 23.80
CA GLY A 1 -14.01 -18.11 22.41
C GLY A 1 -13.71 -19.42 21.72
N SER A 2 -13.92 -19.49 20.39
CA SER A 2 -13.52 -20.66 19.63
C SER A 2 -12.00 -20.87 19.71
N GLU A 3 -11.51 -22.11 19.55
CA GLU A 3 -10.06 -22.41 19.52
C GLU A 3 -9.32 -21.57 18.48
N MET A 4 -9.99 -21.19 17.39
CA MET A 4 -9.46 -20.31 16.35
C MET A 4 -9.07 -18.93 16.90
N CYS A 5 -9.82 -18.37 17.85
CA CYS A 5 -9.53 -17.06 18.43
C CYS A 5 -8.33 -17.04 19.40
N ILE A 6 -7.84 -18.19 19.85
CA ILE A 6 -6.72 -18.27 20.81
C ILE A 6 -5.42 -18.78 20.17
N ARG A 7 -5.48 -19.40 18.99
CA ARG A 7 -4.33 -19.99 18.29
C ARG A 7 -3.88 -19.20 17.08
N ASP A 8 -4.82 -18.63 16.33
CA ASP A 8 -4.56 -17.94 15.07
C ASP A 8 -4.85 -16.45 15.20
N ARG A 9 -4.04 -15.62 14.55
CA ARG A 9 -4.22 -14.17 14.45
C ARG A 9 -4.11 -13.73 12.99
N ILE A 10 -5.09 -12.99 12.52
CA ILE A 10 -5.08 -12.31 11.22
C ILE A 10 -5.26 -10.83 11.49
N TRP A 11 -4.22 -10.05 11.25
CA TRP A 11 -4.23 -8.62 11.54
C TRP A 11 -3.57 -7.80 10.45
N ALA A 12 -3.95 -6.53 10.36
CA ALA A 12 -3.20 -5.56 9.60
C ALA A 12 -1.79 -5.40 10.19
N VAL A 13 -0.80 -5.14 9.34
CA VAL A 13 0.59 -4.93 9.77
C VAL A 13 0.71 -3.81 10.80
N SER A 14 -0.05 -2.72 10.62
CA SER A 14 -0.09 -1.61 11.57
C SER A 14 -0.46 -2.04 13.00
N ALA A 15 -1.40 -2.97 13.16
CA ALA A 15 -1.76 -3.51 14.49
C ALA A 15 -0.62 -4.29 15.12
N LEU A 16 0.11 -5.10 14.34
CA LEU A 16 1.30 -5.82 14.82
C LEU A 16 2.43 -4.85 15.17
N CYS A 17 2.61 -3.79 14.38
CA CYS A 17 3.58 -2.76 14.67
C CYS A 17 3.30 -2.03 16.00
N LEU A 18 2.04 -1.76 16.34
CA LEU A 18 1.66 -1.18 17.63
C LEU A 18 2.05 -2.10 18.79
N ILE A 19 1.75 -3.39 18.71
CA ILE A 19 2.13 -4.39 19.72
C ILE A 19 3.66 -4.38 19.93
N SER A 20 4.43 -4.36 18.84
CA SER A 20 5.90 -4.30 18.90
C SER A 20 6.41 -2.99 19.49
N THR A 21 5.80 -1.85 19.12
CA THR A 21 6.21 -0.51 19.57
C THR A 21 5.94 -0.31 21.07
N PHE A 22 4.83 -0.83 21.56
CA PHE A 22 4.48 -0.74 22.99
C PHE A 22 5.10 -1.86 23.84
N HIS A 23 5.97 -2.70 23.25
CA HIS A 23 6.61 -3.81 23.96
C HIS A 23 5.63 -4.75 24.66
N ALA A 24 4.42 -4.90 24.09
CA ALA A 24 3.34 -5.63 24.73
C ALA A 24 3.65 -7.14 24.90
N LEU A 25 4.49 -7.72 24.02
CA LEU A 25 4.93 -9.11 24.12
C LEU A 25 5.90 -9.33 25.29
N ASP A 26 6.69 -8.33 25.68
CA ASP A 26 7.59 -8.40 26.84
C ASP A 26 6.79 -8.51 28.15
N TYR A 27 5.62 -7.85 28.17
CA TYR A 27 4.72 -7.90 29.32
C TYR A 27 3.92 -9.20 29.39
N ARG A 28 3.40 -9.66 28.24
CA ARG A 28 2.65 -10.93 28.14
C ARG A 28 2.76 -11.53 26.75
N THR A 29 3.35 -12.71 26.66
CA THR A 29 3.42 -13.52 25.44
C THR A 29 2.25 -14.51 25.39
N PRO A 30 1.41 -14.51 24.32
CA PRO A 30 0.30 -15.44 24.17
C PRO A 30 0.82 -16.79 23.64
N GLU A 31 1.26 -17.66 24.52
CA GLU A 31 1.91 -18.97 24.19
C GLU A 31 1.04 -19.90 23.33
N THR A 32 -0.28 -19.72 23.35
CA THR A 32 -1.22 -20.53 22.56
C THR A 32 -1.26 -20.14 21.08
N VAL A 33 -0.70 -18.96 20.71
CA VAL A 33 -0.70 -18.50 19.33
C VAL A 33 0.36 -19.26 18.53
N ASN A 34 -0.09 -19.97 17.51
CA ASN A 34 0.77 -20.77 16.63
C ASN A 34 0.74 -20.34 15.16
N LYS A 35 -0.13 -19.38 14.81
CA LYS A 35 -0.18 -18.77 13.48
C LYS A 35 -0.43 -17.27 13.58
N ILE A 36 0.34 -16.51 12.83
CA ILE A 36 0.22 -15.06 12.67
C ILE A 36 0.17 -14.76 11.18
N LEU A 37 -1.00 -14.35 10.71
CA LEU A 37 -1.22 -13.92 9.35
C LEU A 37 -1.31 -12.40 9.34
N PHE A 38 -0.68 -11.75 8.37
CA PHE A 38 -0.70 -10.30 8.26
C PHE A 38 -0.82 -9.86 6.81
N SER A 39 -1.49 -8.74 6.61
CA SER A 39 -1.68 -8.15 5.28
C SER A 39 -1.87 -6.63 5.36
N GLY A 40 -2.04 -6.03 4.20
CA GLY A 40 -2.43 -4.64 4.06
C GLY A 40 -1.27 -3.68 3.87
N GLU A 41 -0.11 -3.93 4.47
CA GLU A 41 1.08 -3.08 4.41
C GLU A 41 2.33 -3.94 4.35
N VAL A 42 3.48 -3.33 4.00
CA VAL A 42 4.77 -4.00 4.08
C VAL A 42 5.17 -4.20 5.54
N MET A 43 5.43 -5.45 5.94
CA MET A 43 5.82 -5.78 7.31
C MET A 43 7.25 -5.30 7.62
N PRO A 44 7.46 -4.39 8.59
CA PRO A 44 8.79 -3.98 9.00
C PRO A 44 9.57 -5.13 9.64
N LEU A 45 10.79 -5.38 9.16
CA LEU A 45 11.62 -6.48 9.66
C LEU A 45 11.90 -6.41 11.16
N LYS A 46 11.99 -5.18 11.72
CA LYS A 46 12.17 -4.99 13.17
C LYS A 46 10.98 -5.54 13.97
N ALA A 47 9.76 -5.27 13.52
CA ALA A 47 8.56 -5.79 14.16
C ALA A 47 8.46 -7.31 13.99
N LEU A 48 8.76 -7.84 12.79
CA LEU A 48 8.80 -9.28 12.56
C LEU A 48 9.82 -9.99 13.48
N LYS A 49 11.03 -9.45 13.62
CA LYS A 49 12.06 -9.98 14.52
C LYS A 49 11.60 -9.99 15.99
N ASN A 50 10.93 -8.94 16.43
CA ASN A 50 10.35 -8.88 17.77
C ASN A 50 9.30 -9.98 17.99
N PHE A 51 8.38 -10.18 17.04
CA PHE A 51 7.41 -11.28 17.13
C PHE A 51 8.08 -12.65 17.13
N ARG A 52 9.06 -12.89 16.25
CA ARG A 52 9.78 -14.17 16.16
C ARG A 52 10.55 -14.49 17.44
N SER A 53 11.12 -13.50 18.12
CA SER A 53 11.83 -13.71 19.38
C SER A 53 10.90 -14.17 20.52
N HIS A 54 9.64 -13.72 20.53
CA HIS A 54 8.66 -14.09 21.56
C HIS A 54 7.83 -15.34 21.19
N LEU A 55 7.59 -15.56 19.90
CA LEU A 55 6.78 -16.64 19.37
C LEU A 55 7.55 -17.43 18.28
N PRO A 56 8.68 -18.06 18.62
CA PRO A 56 9.57 -18.69 17.63
C PRO A 56 8.93 -19.89 16.92
N ASN A 57 7.95 -20.53 17.55
CA ASN A 57 7.27 -21.69 16.99
C ASN A 57 6.00 -21.32 16.18
N ALA A 58 5.64 -20.04 16.13
CA ALA A 58 4.50 -19.61 15.36
C ALA A 58 4.81 -19.59 13.85
N LYS A 59 3.83 -20.00 13.05
CA LYS A 59 3.89 -19.87 11.60
C LYS A 59 3.48 -18.46 11.20
N TYR A 60 4.34 -17.76 10.47
CA TYR A 60 4.09 -16.42 9.95
C TYR A 60 3.70 -16.49 8.47
N VAL A 61 2.64 -15.78 8.09
CA VAL A 61 2.14 -15.78 6.72
C VAL A 61 1.88 -14.35 6.28
N ASN A 62 2.58 -13.91 5.24
CA ASN A 62 2.29 -12.66 4.56
C ASN A 62 1.19 -12.88 3.53
N LEU A 63 0.15 -12.08 3.58
CA LEU A 63 -0.98 -12.11 2.67
C LEU A 63 -1.02 -10.81 1.88
N TYR A 64 -1.40 -10.88 0.62
CA TYR A 64 -1.58 -9.71 -0.22
C TYR A 64 -2.90 -9.80 -0.99
N GLY A 65 -3.55 -8.66 -1.11
CA GLY A 65 -4.68 -8.42 -1.98
C GLY A 65 -5.38 -7.10 -1.68
N PRO A 66 -5.99 -6.48 -2.69
CA PRO A 66 -6.88 -5.33 -2.52
C PRO A 66 -8.32 -5.77 -2.19
N THR A 67 -9.14 -4.81 -1.75
CA THR A 67 -10.55 -5.02 -1.41
C THR A 67 -11.36 -5.56 -2.60
N GLU A 68 -10.99 -5.16 -3.81
CA GLU A 68 -11.64 -5.50 -5.07
C GLU A 68 -11.54 -6.99 -5.46
N ILE A 69 -10.70 -7.75 -4.74
CA ILE A 69 -10.59 -9.21 -4.87
C ILE A 69 -10.88 -9.91 -3.54
N THR A 70 -11.80 -9.37 -2.76
CA THR A 70 -12.31 -9.94 -1.51
C THR A 70 -11.18 -10.28 -0.53
N CYS A 71 -10.37 -9.26 -0.20
CA CYS A 71 -9.33 -9.21 0.82
C CYS A 71 -7.93 -9.68 0.40
N ASN A 72 -7.71 -10.93 0.01
CA ASN A 72 -6.37 -11.43 -0.33
C ASN A 72 -6.42 -12.41 -1.51
N CYS A 73 -5.40 -12.38 -2.37
CA CYS A 73 -5.26 -13.30 -3.51
C CYS A 73 -3.95 -14.06 -3.54
N THR A 74 -2.95 -13.64 -2.75
CA THR A 74 -1.68 -14.35 -2.64
C THR A 74 -1.24 -14.55 -1.20
N TYR A 75 -0.35 -15.50 -0.98
CA TYR A 75 0.25 -15.76 0.32
C TYR A 75 1.70 -16.21 0.20
N HIS A 76 2.49 -15.87 1.21
CA HIS A 76 3.84 -16.38 1.44
C HIS A 76 3.96 -16.87 2.87
N ILE A 77 4.32 -18.16 3.05
CA ILE A 77 4.63 -18.71 4.36
C ILE A 77 6.10 -18.40 4.64
N LEU A 78 6.35 -17.61 5.70
CA LEU A 78 7.70 -17.20 6.02
C LEU A 78 8.55 -18.36 6.52
N ASP A 79 9.75 -18.45 6.00
CA ASP A 79 10.81 -19.29 6.55
C ASP A 79 11.41 -18.58 7.78
N ASN A 80 11.48 -19.27 8.91
CA ASN A 80 12.00 -18.71 10.15
C ASN A 80 13.51 -18.44 10.10
N ASP A 81 14.25 -19.14 9.26
CA ASP A 81 15.70 -18.99 9.10
C ASP A 81 16.09 -17.90 8.09
N CYS A 82 15.12 -17.39 7.32
CA CYS A 82 15.34 -16.31 6.36
C CYS A 82 15.24 -14.94 7.03
N ASP A 83 16.18 -14.04 6.74
CA ASP A 83 16.22 -12.67 7.26
C ASP A 83 15.35 -11.68 6.49
N TYR A 84 14.98 -12.02 5.25
CA TYR A 84 14.20 -11.19 4.34
C TYR A 84 14.78 -9.80 4.07
N ALA A 85 16.10 -9.68 4.02
CA ALA A 85 16.78 -8.40 3.78
C ALA A 85 16.33 -7.71 2.48
N ASP A 86 15.99 -8.49 1.43
CA ASP A 86 15.49 -8.02 0.14
C ASP A 86 13.95 -7.82 0.10
N GLY A 87 13.29 -7.92 1.25
CA GLY A 87 11.84 -7.81 1.40
C GLY A 87 11.12 -9.16 1.48
N ILE A 88 9.97 -9.15 2.13
CA ILE A 88 9.12 -10.33 2.28
C ILE A 88 8.29 -10.49 1.00
N PRO A 89 8.34 -11.64 0.30
CA PRO A 89 7.48 -11.88 -0.85
C PRO A 89 5.98 -11.75 -0.49
N ILE A 90 5.18 -11.29 -1.43
CA ILE A 90 3.72 -11.43 -1.35
C ILE A 90 3.26 -12.82 -1.82
N GLY A 91 4.18 -13.60 -2.35
CA GLY A 91 4.09 -15.04 -2.53
C GLY A 91 3.40 -15.51 -3.81
N LYS A 92 2.60 -16.56 -3.68
CA LYS A 92 1.92 -17.25 -4.78
C LYS A 92 0.41 -17.08 -4.67
N PRO A 93 -0.33 -17.15 -5.79
CA PRO A 93 -1.79 -17.10 -5.77
C PRO A 93 -2.42 -18.19 -4.92
N PHE A 94 -3.58 -17.92 -4.35
CA PHE A 94 -4.46 -18.96 -3.82
C PHE A 94 -4.93 -19.89 -4.97
N PRO A 95 -5.28 -21.16 -4.68
CA PRO A 95 -5.63 -22.13 -5.72
C PRO A 95 -6.79 -21.73 -6.64
N ASN A 96 -7.69 -20.87 -6.17
CA ASN A 96 -8.87 -20.39 -6.91
C ASN A 96 -8.69 -18.98 -7.51
N GLU A 97 -7.49 -18.42 -7.39
CA GLU A 97 -7.14 -17.11 -7.94
C GLU A 97 -6.01 -17.26 -8.96
N ASP A 98 -6.05 -16.44 -10.00
CA ASP A 98 -4.96 -16.31 -10.95
C ASP A 98 -4.43 -14.87 -10.92
N VAL A 99 -3.14 -14.75 -10.61
CA VAL A 99 -2.44 -13.47 -10.53
C VAL A 99 -1.40 -13.42 -11.62
N ILE A 100 -1.53 -12.45 -12.51
CA ILE A 100 -0.65 -12.25 -13.65
C ILE A 100 0.05 -10.90 -13.57
N LEU A 101 1.26 -10.82 -14.09
CA LEU A 101 1.95 -9.55 -14.29
C LEU A 101 1.83 -9.13 -15.75
N LEU A 102 1.40 -7.88 -15.97
CA LEU A 102 1.33 -7.28 -17.31
C LEU A 102 2.28 -6.10 -17.42
N ASP A 103 2.94 -5.98 -18.58
CA ASP A 103 3.71 -4.79 -18.95
C ASP A 103 2.79 -3.66 -19.47
N GLU A 104 3.38 -2.53 -19.85
CA GLU A 104 2.66 -1.37 -20.37
C GLU A 104 1.94 -1.64 -21.70
N ASN A 105 2.38 -2.66 -22.43
CA ASN A 105 1.79 -3.11 -23.70
C ASN A 105 0.80 -4.27 -23.53
N ASN A 106 0.43 -4.60 -22.28
CA ASN A 106 -0.43 -5.73 -21.91
C ASN A 106 0.15 -7.11 -22.24
N ASN A 107 1.46 -7.24 -22.41
CA ASN A 107 2.10 -8.54 -22.53
C ASN A 107 2.30 -9.16 -21.14
N ARG A 108 2.12 -10.47 -21.06
CA ARG A 108 2.40 -11.22 -19.83
C ARG A 108 3.90 -11.23 -19.53
N ILE A 109 4.24 -10.92 -18.28
CA ILE A 109 5.61 -11.04 -17.76
C ILE A 109 5.70 -12.35 -16.98
N SER A 110 6.71 -13.16 -17.30
CA SER A 110 7.10 -14.38 -16.57
C SER A 110 8.58 -14.37 -16.21
N GLU A 111 9.33 -13.38 -16.67
CA GLU A 111 10.77 -13.24 -16.44
C GLU A 111 11.05 -12.80 -15.03
N VAL A 112 12.04 -13.45 -14.36
CA VAL A 112 12.51 -13.08 -13.04
C VAL A 112 13.07 -11.65 -13.04
N GLY A 113 12.73 -10.87 -12.03
CA GLY A 113 13.21 -9.50 -11.85
C GLY A 113 12.50 -8.43 -12.68
N LYS A 114 11.77 -8.80 -13.74
CA LYS A 114 11.04 -7.83 -14.57
C LYS A 114 9.78 -7.35 -13.85
N VAL A 115 9.63 -6.03 -13.75
CA VAL A 115 8.50 -5.40 -13.05
C VAL A 115 7.31 -5.27 -13.97
N GLY A 116 6.12 -5.60 -13.46
CA GLY A 116 4.85 -5.42 -14.12
C GLY A 116 3.72 -5.12 -13.16
N GLU A 117 2.58 -4.71 -13.71
CA GLU A 117 1.37 -4.47 -12.94
C GLU A 117 0.71 -5.79 -12.55
N ILE A 118 0.36 -5.93 -11.27
CA ILE A 118 -0.41 -7.06 -10.76
C ILE A 118 -1.85 -6.94 -11.29
N CYS A 119 -2.28 -7.97 -12.01
CA CYS A 119 -3.66 -8.12 -12.46
C CYS A 119 -4.22 -9.42 -11.91
N VAL A 120 -5.46 -9.40 -11.43
CA VAL A 120 -6.07 -10.56 -10.76
C VAL A 120 -7.37 -10.94 -11.43
N ARG A 121 -7.58 -12.25 -11.59
CA ARG A 121 -8.86 -12.87 -11.96
C ARG A 121 -9.11 -14.06 -11.05
N GLY A 122 -10.35 -14.43 -10.91
CA GLY A 122 -10.74 -15.57 -10.09
C GLY A 122 -12.09 -15.39 -9.43
N THR A 123 -12.39 -16.30 -8.51
CA THR A 123 -13.71 -16.35 -7.87
C THR A 123 -13.93 -15.24 -6.83
N ALA A 124 -12.86 -14.63 -6.36
CA ALA A 124 -12.90 -13.54 -5.38
C ALA A 124 -13.01 -12.14 -6.00
N LEU A 125 -13.03 -12.05 -7.35
CA LEU A 125 -13.16 -10.78 -8.06
C LEU A 125 -14.51 -10.13 -7.74
N ALA A 126 -14.48 -8.87 -7.29
CA ALA A 126 -15.70 -8.09 -7.05
C ALA A 126 -16.43 -7.78 -8.36
N LEU A 127 -17.72 -7.48 -8.25
CA LEU A 127 -18.56 -7.09 -9.40
C LEU A 127 -18.23 -5.68 -9.92
N GLY A 128 -17.51 -4.88 -9.14
CA GLY A 128 -17.13 -3.51 -9.45
C GLY A 128 -17.47 -2.53 -8.33
N TYR A 129 -17.21 -1.26 -8.57
CA TYR A 129 -17.55 -0.15 -7.68
C TYR A 129 -19.01 0.25 -7.88
N TYR A 130 -19.75 0.40 -6.78
CA TYR A 130 -21.14 0.80 -6.82
C TYR A 130 -21.31 2.21 -7.42
N SER A 131 -22.19 2.35 -8.40
CA SER A 131 -22.51 3.62 -9.08
C SER A 131 -21.30 4.40 -9.63
N ASN A 132 -20.20 3.72 -9.94
CA ASN A 132 -19.01 4.35 -10.49
C ASN A 132 -18.54 3.67 -11.81
N PRO A 133 -19.27 3.86 -12.92
CA PRO A 133 -18.97 3.21 -14.19
C PRO A 133 -17.63 3.65 -14.78
N GLU A 134 -17.20 4.89 -14.54
CA GLU A 134 -15.92 5.38 -15.04
C GLU A 134 -14.73 4.65 -14.42
N GLN A 135 -14.74 4.48 -13.10
CA GLN A 135 -13.68 3.76 -12.40
C GLN A 135 -13.73 2.27 -12.70
N ASN A 136 -14.94 1.70 -12.85
CA ASN A 136 -15.11 0.31 -13.26
C ASN A 136 -14.48 0.04 -14.62
N ALA A 137 -14.70 0.90 -15.59
CA ALA A 137 -14.12 0.76 -16.92
C ALA A 137 -12.58 0.82 -16.96
N LYS A 138 -11.97 1.48 -15.96
CA LYS A 138 -10.50 1.56 -15.82
C LYS A 138 -9.90 0.36 -15.08
N ALA A 139 -10.59 -0.10 -14.03
CA ALA A 139 -10.05 -1.07 -13.08
C ALA A 139 -10.48 -2.52 -13.38
N PHE A 140 -11.72 -2.74 -13.81
CA PHE A 140 -12.26 -4.05 -14.16
C PHE A 140 -12.38 -4.15 -15.68
N VAL A 141 -11.34 -4.68 -16.30
CA VAL A 141 -11.20 -4.68 -17.76
C VAL A 141 -11.23 -6.10 -18.34
N GLN A 142 -11.53 -6.20 -19.64
CA GLN A 142 -11.35 -7.45 -20.36
C GLN A 142 -9.89 -7.90 -20.24
N ASN A 143 -9.67 -9.18 -19.94
CA ASN A 143 -8.34 -9.76 -19.93
C ASN A 143 -7.69 -9.62 -21.33
N PRO A 144 -6.61 -8.84 -21.49
CA PRO A 144 -5.99 -8.61 -22.79
C PRO A 144 -5.32 -9.87 -23.35
N LEU A 145 -5.08 -10.89 -22.53
CA LEU A 145 -4.51 -12.16 -22.94
C LEU A 145 -5.57 -13.14 -23.45
N ASN A 146 -6.85 -12.81 -23.30
CA ASN A 146 -7.96 -13.67 -23.73
C ASN A 146 -8.91 -12.92 -24.67
N SER A 147 -8.90 -13.32 -25.95
CA SER A 147 -9.79 -12.79 -26.99
C SER A 147 -10.96 -13.72 -27.34
N HIS A 148 -11.08 -14.87 -26.69
CA HIS A 148 -12.04 -15.90 -27.10
C HIS A 148 -13.40 -15.77 -26.40
N TYR A 149 -13.41 -15.24 -25.18
CA TYR A 149 -14.62 -15.06 -24.38
C TYR A 149 -14.47 -13.89 -23.41
N PRO A 150 -15.58 -13.31 -22.94
CA PRO A 150 -15.55 -12.27 -21.91
C PRO A 150 -14.92 -12.80 -20.61
N GLU A 151 -13.83 -12.18 -20.18
CA GLU A 151 -13.13 -12.52 -18.95
C GLU A 151 -12.60 -11.24 -18.31
N LEU A 152 -13.14 -10.87 -17.18
CA LEU A 152 -12.69 -9.69 -16.45
C LEU A 152 -11.44 -9.99 -15.61
N ILE A 153 -10.53 -9.03 -15.62
CA ILE A 153 -9.44 -8.93 -14.64
C ILE A 153 -9.57 -7.62 -13.89
N TYR A 154 -9.09 -7.61 -12.66
CA TYR A 154 -8.89 -6.39 -11.89
C TYR A 154 -7.45 -5.92 -12.03
N ARG A 155 -7.26 -4.68 -12.46
CA ARG A 155 -5.95 -3.99 -12.51
C ARG A 155 -5.72 -3.29 -11.19
N THR A 156 -4.76 -3.79 -10.42
CA THR A 156 -4.58 -3.34 -9.04
C THR A 156 -3.88 -1.98 -8.91
N GLY A 157 -3.14 -1.57 -9.95
CA GLY A 157 -2.19 -0.46 -9.87
C GLY A 157 -0.93 -0.77 -9.06
N ASP A 158 -0.85 -1.93 -8.41
CA ASP A 158 0.33 -2.40 -7.71
C ASP A 158 1.33 -3.02 -8.69
N LEU A 159 2.62 -2.80 -8.45
CA LEU A 159 3.71 -3.35 -9.23
C LEU A 159 4.40 -4.48 -8.46
N ALA A 160 4.77 -5.53 -9.17
CA ALA A 160 5.55 -6.63 -8.63
C ALA A 160 6.53 -7.19 -9.65
N ARG A 161 7.44 -8.04 -9.17
CA ARG A 161 8.32 -8.88 -9.99
C ARG A 161 8.34 -10.30 -9.45
N TYR A 162 8.64 -11.26 -10.29
CA TYR A 162 8.93 -12.63 -9.83
C TYR A 162 10.36 -12.71 -9.27
N ASN A 163 10.52 -13.43 -8.15
CA ASN A 163 11.82 -13.88 -7.67
C ASN A 163 12.20 -15.23 -8.31
N GLU A 164 13.39 -15.73 -7.99
CA GLU A 164 13.90 -16.99 -8.50
C GLU A 164 13.05 -18.22 -8.11
N ASN A 165 12.27 -18.11 -7.03
CA ASN A 165 11.36 -19.15 -6.55
C ASN A 165 9.97 -19.08 -7.23
N GLY A 166 9.79 -18.17 -8.20
CA GLY A 166 8.51 -17.92 -8.86
C GLY A 166 7.46 -17.29 -7.96
N GLU A 167 7.87 -16.60 -6.92
CA GLU A 167 7.00 -15.86 -6.02
C GLU A 167 7.00 -14.37 -6.37
N LEU A 168 5.88 -13.73 -6.15
CA LEU A 168 5.71 -12.29 -6.35
C LEU A 168 6.37 -11.50 -5.21
N VAL A 169 7.17 -10.50 -5.57
CA VAL A 169 7.75 -9.52 -4.66
C VAL A 169 7.21 -8.14 -5.03
N PHE A 170 6.57 -7.50 -4.08
CA PHE A 170 5.99 -6.15 -4.25
C PHE A 170 7.09 -5.14 -4.62
N SER A 171 6.82 -4.28 -5.59
CA SER A 171 7.79 -3.33 -6.15
C SER A 171 7.29 -1.87 -6.13
N GLY A 172 6.17 -1.62 -5.45
CA GLY A 172 5.58 -0.28 -5.35
C GLY A 172 4.25 -0.15 -6.08
N ARG A 173 3.85 1.08 -6.36
CA ARG A 173 2.61 1.38 -7.08
C ARG A 173 2.87 2.17 -8.37
N LYS A 174 1.96 1.99 -9.32
CA LYS A 174 1.92 2.75 -10.58
C LYS A 174 1.39 4.17 -10.38
N ASP A 175 0.53 4.34 -9.38
CA ASP A 175 -0.12 5.59 -8.97
C ASP A 175 0.43 6.11 -7.63
N PHE A 176 -0.19 7.16 -7.10
CA PHE A 176 0.19 7.80 -5.84
C PHE A 176 -0.64 7.31 -4.64
N GLN A 177 -1.35 6.20 -4.78
CA GLN A 177 -2.07 5.60 -3.67
C GLN A 177 -1.10 5.03 -2.64
N ILE A 178 -1.43 5.21 -1.38
CA ILE A 178 -0.63 4.70 -0.25
C ILE A 178 -1.50 3.89 0.71
N LYS A 179 -0.84 3.09 1.53
CA LYS A 179 -1.44 2.48 2.71
C LYS A 179 -0.83 3.12 3.95
N TYR A 180 -1.65 3.80 4.74
CA TYR A 180 -1.20 4.55 5.90
C TYR A 180 -2.14 4.35 7.08
N MET A 181 -1.62 3.91 8.23
CA MET A 181 -2.38 3.61 9.45
C MET A 181 -3.56 2.64 9.22
N GLY A 182 -3.40 1.65 8.34
CA GLY A 182 -4.45 0.70 7.97
C GLY A 182 -5.48 1.22 6.96
N HIS A 183 -5.35 2.46 6.51
CA HIS A 183 -6.23 3.09 5.52
C HIS A 183 -5.57 3.10 4.13
N ARG A 184 -6.38 2.90 3.10
CA ARG A 184 -6.01 3.11 1.70
C ARG A 184 -6.32 4.56 1.34
N ILE A 185 -5.31 5.34 1.00
CA ILE A 185 -5.40 6.79 0.76
C ILE A 185 -4.91 7.11 -0.64
N GLU A 186 -5.74 7.84 -1.39
CA GLU A 186 -5.35 8.47 -2.64
C GLU A 186 -4.74 9.84 -2.33
N LEU A 187 -3.45 10.05 -2.64
CA LEU A 187 -2.84 11.36 -2.42
C LEU A 187 -3.52 12.45 -3.25
N GLU A 188 -4.06 12.08 -4.41
CA GLU A 188 -4.81 12.98 -5.28
C GLU A 188 -6.13 13.46 -4.65
N GLU A 189 -6.75 12.67 -3.77
CA GLU A 189 -7.92 13.11 -3.01
C GLU A 189 -7.55 14.23 -2.03
N ILE A 190 -6.43 14.05 -1.31
CA ILE A 190 -5.90 15.10 -0.43
C ILE A 190 -5.57 16.36 -1.23
N GLU A 191 -4.94 16.21 -2.39
CA GLU A 191 -4.57 17.33 -3.25
C GLU A 191 -5.80 18.07 -3.80
N ARG A 192 -6.86 17.33 -4.14
CA ARG A 192 -8.12 17.93 -4.59
C ARG A 192 -8.72 18.80 -3.50
N GLU A 193 -8.81 18.31 -2.26
CA GLU A 193 -9.34 19.08 -1.14
C GLU A 193 -8.41 20.25 -0.77
N MET A 194 -7.09 20.09 -0.85
CA MET A 194 -6.15 21.22 -0.70
C MET A 194 -6.38 22.29 -1.75
N SER A 195 -6.56 21.91 -3.02
CA SER A 195 -6.73 22.84 -4.13
C SER A 195 -8.09 23.54 -4.13
N ALA A 196 -9.10 22.98 -3.45
CA ALA A 196 -10.42 23.58 -3.30
C ALA A 196 -10.46 24.72 -2.27
N VAL A 197 -9.41 24.87 -1.45
CA VAL A 197 -9.34 25.92 -0.44
C VAL A 197 -8.93 27.25 -1.09
N ASP A 198 -9.71 28.30 -0.83
CA ASP A 198 -9.43 29.65 -1.32
C ASP A 198 -8.02 30.12 -0.89
N GLY A 199 -7.27 30.66 -1.85
CA GLY A 199 -5.90 31.10 -1.62
C GLY A 199 -4.83 30.05 -1.89
N VAL A 200 -5.18 28.81 -2.27
CA VAL A 200 -4.27 27.80 -2.80
C VAL A 200 -4.26 27.88 -4.33
N GLU A 201 -3.08 28.11 -4.92
CA GLU A 201 -2.87 28.17 -6.37
C GLU A 201 -2.40 26.84 -6.94
N GLN A 202 -1.50 26.17 -6.22
CA GLN A 202 -0.98 24.85 -6.55
C GLN A 202 -0.73 24.07 -5.27
N CYS A 203 -0.93 22.76 -5.31
CA CYS A 203 -0.61 21.91 -4.18
C CYS A 203 -0.09 20.53 -4.63
N CYS A 204 0.57 19.85 -3.71
CA CYS A 204 1.04 18.48 -3.88
C CYS A 204 1.18 17.81 -2.52
N CYS A 205 0.75 16.57 -2.42
CA CYS A 205 0.92 15.74 -1.24
C CYS A 205 1.89 14.60 -1.54
N ILE A 206 2.82 14.35 -0.64
CA ILE A 206 3.75 13.22 -0.72
C ILE A 206 3.69 12.39 0.56
N PHE A 207 4.03 11.12 0.45
CA PHE A 207 4.22 10.25 1.61
C PHE A 207 5.71 10.02 1.87
N ASP A 208 6.16 10.33 3.07
CA ASP A 208 7.52 10.06 3.54
C ASP A 208 7.56 8.68 4.18
N GLU A 209 7.93 7.66 3.41
CA GLU A 209 8.01 6.26 3.86
C GLU A 209 8.93 6.07 5.07
N LYS A 210 10.06 6.81 5.12
CA LYS A 210 11.04 6.70 6.23
C LYS A 210 10.48 7.17 7.56
N LYS A 211 9.61 8.17 7.53
CA LYS A 211 8.99 8.78 8.73
C LYS A 211 7.53 8.35 8.88
N SER A 212 7.01 7.57 7.96
CA SER A 212 5.62 7.13 7.89
C SER A 212 4.65 8.30 8.12
N ARG A 213 4.72 9.33 7.25
CA ARG A 213 3.87 10.53 7.39
C ARG A 213 3.55 11.20 6.06
N LEU A 214 2.36 11.78 6.00
CA LEU A 214 1.92 12.66 4.91
C LEU A 214 2.57 14.04 5.06
N LYS A 215 2.95 14.63 3.91
CA LYS A 215 3.46 16.00 3.81
C LYS A 215 2.79 16.71 2.66
N GLY A 216 2.15 17.85 2.95
CA GLY A 216 1.53 18.74 1.97
C GLY A 216 2.46 19.89 1.63
N PHE A 217 2.48 20.27 0.35
CA PHE A 217 3.16 21.46 -0.17
C PHE A 217 2.15 22.31 -0.94
N PHE A 218 2.24 23.60 -0.82
CA PHE A 218 1.36 24.49 -1.57
C PHE A 218 2.03 25.81 -1.93
N VAL A 219 1.55 26.40 -3.01
CA VAL A 219 1.79 27.78 -3.45
C VAL A 219 0.47 28.52 -3.29
N GLY A 220 0.49 29.74 -2.81
CA GLY A 220 -0.71 30.55 -2.65
C GLY A 220 -0.59 31.64 -1.58
N SER A 221 -1.68 32.33 -1.30
CA SER A 221 -1.73 33.43 -0.32
C SER A 221 -2.14 33.00 1.09
N ILE A 222 -2.80 31.85 1.22
CA ILE A 222 -3.30 31.31 2.52
C ILE A 222 -2.15 30.93 3.47
N GLU A 223 -2.42 30.96 4.78
CA GLU A 223 -1.51 30.47 5.79
C GLU A 223 -1.71 28.95 6.06
N LYS A 224 -0.62 28.24 6.41
CA LYS A 224 -0.63 26.77 6.59
C LYS A 224 -1.64 26.27 7.63
N ASP A 225 -1.85 27.03 8.71
CA ASP A 225 -2.73 26.62 9.81
C ASP A 225 -4.21 26.80 9.44
N GLU A 226 -4.50 27.80 8.61
CA GLU A 226 -5.81 28.02 8.02
C GLU A 226 -6.14 26.96 6.98
N LEU A 227 -5.17 26.59 6.11
CA LEU A 227 -5.30 25.49 5.16
C LEU A 227 -5.61 24.17 5.88
N ALA A 228 -4.83 23.83 6.93
CA ALA A 228 -5.06 22.61 7.71
C ALA A 228 -6.46 22.58 8.37
N THR A 229 -6.91 23.73 8.89
CA THR A 229 -8.24 23.85 9.48
C THR A 229 -9.34 23.68 8.43
N SER A 230 -9.18 24.26 7.26
CA SER A 230 -10.16 24.11 6.17
C SER A 230 -10.25 22.66 5.72
N MET A 231 -9.13 22.00 5.47
CA MET A 231 -9.10 20.57 5.08
C MET A 231 -9.76 19.66 6.13
N SER A 232 -9.65 19.98 7.43
CA SER A 232 -10.21 19.14 8.50
C SER A 232 -11.75 19.11 8.54
N ARG A 233 -12.44 19.93 7.75
CA ARG A 233 -13.90 19.92 7.60
C ARG A 233 -14.37 18.78 6.70
N ASP A 234 -13.57 18.46 5.68
CA ASP A 234 -13.95 17.57 4.59
C ASP A 234 -13.15 16.25 4.59
N LEU A 235 -11.94 16.26 5.16
CA LEU A 235 -11.08 15.08 5.25
C LEU A 235 -11.02 14.48 6.66
N PRO A 236 -10.97 13.14 6.76
CA PRO A 236 -10.66 12.46 8.02
C PRO A 236 -9.29 12.87 8.57
N ALA A 237 -9.12 12.87 9.89
CA ALA A 237 -7.90 13.31 10.55
C ALA A 237 -6.61 12.58 10.06
N PHE A 238 -6.71 11.29 9.70
CA PHE A 238 -5.57 10.52 9.20
C PHE A 238 -5.15 10.91 7.77
N MET A 239 -5.97 11.64 7.02
CA MET A 239 -5.64 12.18 5.68
C MET A 239 -5.06 13.58 5.74
N ILE A 240 -5.13 14.28 6.87
CA ILE A 240 -4.54 15.60 7.00
C ILE A 240 -3.02 15.47 7.08
N PRO A 241 -2.25 16.13 6.17
CA PRO A 241 -0.79 16.06 6.22
C PRO A 241 -0.25 16.60 7.54
N GLY A 242 0.52 15.77 8.27
CA GLY A 242 1.13 16.16 9.54
C GLY A 242 2.20 17.25 9.41
N VAL A 243 2.63 17.55 8.19
CA VAL A 243 3.51 18.67 7.84
C VAL A 243 2.96 19.35 6.61
N ILE A 244 2.57 20.60 6.72
CA ILE A 244 2.16 21.45 5.59
C ILE A 244 3.20 22.56 5.41
N ARG A 245 3.69 22.74 4.18
CA ARG A 245 4.70 23.75 3.84
C ARG A 245 4.25 24.60 2.67
N LYS A 246 4.31 25.90 2.87
CA LYS A 246 4.24 26.89 1.78
C LYS A 246 5.58 26.90 1.05
N VAL A 247 5.53 26.92 -0.27
CA VAL A 247 6.70 27.05 -1.16
C VAL A 247 6.45 28.20 -2.13
N ASP A 248 7.52 28.85 -2.58
CA ASP A 248 7.40 29.97 -3.52
C ASP A 248 6.96 29.50 -4.91
N GLU A 249 7.45 28.30 -5.30
CA GLU A 249 7.08 27.65 -6.57
C GLU A 249 7.08 26.12 -6.43
N MET A 250 6.22 25.43 -7.21
CA MET A 250 6.26 23.97 -7.30
C MET A 250 7.41 23.53 -8.23
N PRO A 251 8.30 22.62 -7.78
CA PRO A 251 9.30 22.07 -8.66
C PRO A 251 8.64 21.23 -9.74
N LEU A 252 9.07 21.43 -10.99
CA LEU A 252 8.54 20.71 -12.14
C LEU A 252 9.60 19.77 -12.74
N THR A 253 9.13 18.64 -13.27
CA THR A 253 9.91 17.76 -14.13
C THR A 253 10.15 18.41 -15.50
N LYS A 254 11.05 17.82 -16.31
CA LYS A 254 11.28 18.28 -17.69
C LYS A 254 10.01 18.30 -18.56
N ASN A 255 9.00 17.53 -18.19
CA ASN A 255 7.73 17.41 -18.91
C ASN A 255 6.62 18.31 -18.30
N GLY A 256 6.96 19.24 -17.41
CA GLY A 256 6.00 20.18 -16.82
C GLY A 256 5.10 19.62 -15.72
N LYS A 257 5.33 18.39 -15.26
CA LYS A 257 4.60 17.80 -14.11
C LYS A 257 5.30 18.11 -12.80
N ILE A 258 4.56 18.19 -11.69
CA ILE A 258 5.14 18.40 -10.35
C ILE A 258 6.15 17.29 -10.04
N ASP A 259 7.35 17.69 -9.65
CA ASP A 259 8.44 16.79 -9.27
C ASP A 259 8.36 16.41 -7.78
N ARG A 260 7.62 15.34 -7.50
CA ARG A 260 7.44 14.82 -6.14
C ARG A 260 8.75 14.34 -5.50
N LYS A 261 9.75 13.91 -6.31
CA LYS A 261 11.06 13.49 -5.79
C LYS A 261 11.81 14.70 -5.23
N LYS A 262 11.81 15.80 -5.97
CA LYS A 262 12.44 17.06 -5.52
C LYS A 262 11.71 17.64 -4.29
N LEU A 263 10.39 17.52 -4.21
CA LEU A 263 9.63 17.89 -3.00
C LEU A 263 10.04 17.01 -1.80
N ALA A 264 10.27 15.71 -2.00
CA ALA A 264 10.73 14.82 -0.94
C ALA A 264 12.14 15.22 -0.43
N GLU A 265 13.05 15.66 -1.30
CA GLU A 265 14.36 16.19 -0.94
C GLU A 265 14.25 17.48 -0.12
N ILE A 266 13.42 18.43 -0.57
CA ILE A 266 13.11 19.67 0.16
C ILE A 266 12.54 19.37 1.55
N ALA A 267 11.71 18.33 1.64
CA ALA A 267 11.13 17.88 2.90
C ALA A 267 12.14 17.22 3.84
N GLY A 268 13.21 16.60 3.31
CA GLY A 268 14.28 15.94 4.07
C GLY A 268 15.37 16.88 4.54
N GLY A 269 15.58 18.01 3.88
CA GLY A 269 16.60 18.99 4.21
C GLY A 269 16.31 19.70 5.55
N ARG A 270 17.25 19.66 6.49
CA ARG A 270 17.28 20.59 7.63
C ARG A 270 17.38 22.01 7.05
N ARG A 271 16.56 22.92 7.59
CA ARG A 271 16.83 24.38 7.39
C ARG A 271 18.32 24.63 7.68
N LYS A 272 19.05 25.14 6.67
CA LYS A 272 20.30 25.83 6.94
C LYS A 272 20.00 27.13 7.67
#